data_f7189d22f405b7049b917adea5445b7d
#
_entry.id   f7189d22f405b7049b917adea5445b7d
#
_cell.length_a   1.000
_cell.length_b   1.000
_cell.length_c   1.000
_cell.angle_alpha   90.00
_cell.angle_beta   90.00
_cell.angle_gamma   90.00
#
_symmetry.space_group_name_H-M   'P 1'
#
loop_
_entity.id
_entity.type
_entity.pdbx_description
1 polymer ?
#
loop_
_entity_poly.entity_id
_entity_poly.type
_entity_poly.pdbx_seq_one_letter_code
_entity_poly.pdbx_strand_id
1 'polypeptide(L)'
;IVNYADIVRQAIVDVGYTDDEWGINGRTCNVMVALDGQSPDIAQGVDEDNSAGKDIGAGDQGLMFGYACNDTEELMPLPIALAHRITNRLTEARFNKDVNWLRPDSKSQVSIVYDEYQPIGINNVVVSTQHSPDVTHSQIKEYVIEKIIKPCLPPKMITPDIVYHINPTGNFVVGGPHGDSGLTGRKIIVDTYGGWGRHGGGAFSGKDPTK
;
A
#
# COMPACT_ATOMS: atom_id res chain seq x y z
N ILE A 1 17.95 20.21 13.40
CA ILE A 1 18.48 18.83 13.44
C ILE A 1 17.26 17.91 13.43
N VAL A 2 17.20 16.98 12.47
CA VAL A 2 16.11 16.01 12.35
C VAL A 2 16.45 14.78 13.18
N ASN A 3 15.53 14.34 14.04
CA ASN A 3 15.65 13.07 14.75
C ASN A 3 15.01 11.94 13.94
N TYR A 4 15.81 11.24 13.16
CA TYR A 4 15.34 10.16 12.29
C TYR A 4 14.66 9.02 13.07
N ALA A 5 15.19 8.68 14.26
CA ALA A 5 14.65 7.58 15.04
C ALA A 5 13.21 7.88 15.53
N ASP A 6 12.93 9.12 15.92
CA ASP A 6 11.58 9.51 16.35
C ASP A 6 10.60 9.53 15.18
N ILE A 7 11.03 9.99 14.01
CA ILE A 7 10.20 9.98 12.80
C ILE A 7 9.85 8.54 12.41
N VAL A 8 10.82 7.64 12.41
CA VAL A 8 10.59 6.22 12.10
C VAL A 8 9.64 5.57 13.10
N ARG A 9 9.85 5.80 14.40
CA ARG A 9 8.96 5.28 15.44
C ARG A 9 7.54 5.81 15.29
N GLN A 10 7.41 7.11 15.03
CA GLN A 10 6.10 7.72 14.85
C GLN A 10 5.39 7.11 13.64
N ALA A 11 6.06 6.93 12.50
CA ALA A 11 5.49 6.29 11.33
C ALA A 11 4.98 4.87 11.62
N ILE A 12 5.74 4.08 12.41
CA ILE A 12 5.32 2.74 12.82
C ILE A 12 4.07 2.80 13.72
N VAL A 13 4.02 3.78 14.65
CA VAL A 13 2.85 4.01 15.52
C VAL A 13 1.64 4.45 14.70
N ASP A 14 1.82 5.34 13.72
CA ASP A 14 0.74 5.86 12.87
C ASP A 14 0.12 4.76 11.99
N VAL A 15 0.93 3.80 11.54
CA VAL A 15 0.44 2.60 10.86
C VAL A 15 -0.35 1.70 11.81
N GLY A 16 -0.07 1.77 13.12
CA GLY A 16 -0.81 1.08 14.17
C GLY A 16 -0.09 -0.08 14.84
N TYR A 17 1.22 -0.24 14.62
CA TYR A 17 2.03 -1.20 15.37
C TYR A 17 2.42 -0.61 16.73
N THR A 18 1.57 -0.83 17.72
CA THR A 18 1.69 -0.25 19.07
C THR A 18 1.76 -1.29 20.19
N ASP A 19 1.84 -2.57 19.86
CA ASP A 19 1.83 -3.69 20.79
C ASP A 19 3.00 -4.63 20.50
N ASP A 20 3.75 -5.00 21.54
CA ASP A 20 4.93 -5.88 21.41
C ASP A 20 4.56 -7.30 20.95
N GLU A 21 3.33 -7.77 21.24
CA GLU A 21 2.83 -9.07 20.79
C GLU A 21 2.64 -9.16 19.27
N TRP A 22 2.64 -8.03 18.57
CA TRP A 22 2.47 -8.00 17.11
C TRP A 22 3.80 -8.07 16.34
N GLY A 23 4.89 -8.33 17.07
CA GLY A 23 6.22 -8.53 16.52
C GLY A 23 7.06 -7.27 16.35
N ILE A 24 6.42 -6.10 16.29
CA ILE A 24 7.09 -4.78 16.34
C ILE A 24 6.19 -3.78 17.04
N ASN A 25 6.82 -2.90 17.82
CA ASN A 25 6.13 -1.80 18.48
C ASN A 25 6.92 -0.50 18.22
N GLY A 26 6.28 0.46 17.59
CA GLY A 26 6.91 1.74 17.23
C GLY A 26 7.41 2.53 18.44
N ARG A 27 6.87 2.29 19.65
CA ARG A 27 7.31 3.00 20.86
C ARG A 27 8.60 2.43 21.45
N THR A 28 8.89 1.15 21.23
CA THR A 28 9.98 0.40 21.88
C THR A 28 11.03 -0.14 20.92
N CYS A 29 10.73 -0.17 19.60
CA CYS A 29 11.64 -0.73 18.60
C CYS A 29 12.98 0.01 18.55
N ASN A 30 14.05 -0.74 18.29
CA ASN A 30 15.33 -0.14 17.98
C ASN A 30 15.33 0.42 16.54
N VAL A 31 15.94 1.60 16.36
CA VAL A 31 16.12 2.23 15.05
C VAL A 31 17.60 2.48 14.84
N MET A 32 18.14 1.84 13.82
CA MET A 32 19.52 2.10 13.38
C MET A 32 19.48 2.98 12.13
N VAL A 33 20.28 4.03 12.13
CA VAL A 33 20.40 4.98 11.02
C VAL A 33 21.80 4.90 10.45
N ALA A 34 21.89 4.57 9.16
CA ALA A 34 23.14 4.62 8.40
C ALA A 34 22.90 5.50 7.16
N LEU A 35 23.63 6.60 7.08
CA LEU A 35 23.52 7.57 5.98
C LEU A 35 24.91 7.76 5.39
N ASP A 36 24.99 7.65 4.06
CA ASP A 36 26.19 7.97 3.30
C ASP A 36 25.99 9.24 2.47
N GLY A 37 27.08 9.96 2.22
CA GLY A 37 27.09 11.11 1.32
C GLY A 37 26.82 10.70 -0.13
N GLN A 38 26.24 11.62 -0.90
CA GLN A 38 26.10 11.45 -2.35
C GLN A 38 27.46 11.26 -3.01
N SER A 39 27.56 10.38 -4.01
CA SER A 39 28.75 10.27 -4.85
C SER A 39 29.17 11.65 -5.39
N PRO A 40 30.44 12.06 -5.28
CA PRO A 40 30.91 13.33 -5.82
C PRO A 40 30.63 13.49 -7.32
N ASP A 41 30.70 12.40 -8.09
CA ASP A 41 30.44 12.42 -9.52
C ASP A 41 28.98 12.72 -9.85
N ILE A 42 28.06 12.29 -8.99
CA ILE A 42 26.63 12.61 -9.11
C ILE A 42 26.36 14.00 -8.53
N ALA A 43 26.92 14.33 -7.37
CA ALA A 43 26.73 15.60 -6.70
C ALA A 43 27.10 16.78 -7.60
N GLN A 44 28.20 16.70 -8.36
CA GLN A 44 28.58 17.74 -9.31
C GLN A 44 27.50 18.05 -10.36
N GLY A 45 26.61 17.09 -10.65
CA GLY A 45 25.48 17.28 -11.56
C GLY A 45 24.25 17.90 -10.89
N VAL A 46 24.08 17.67 -9.59
CA VAL A 46 22.90 18.06 -8.81
C VAL A 46 23.12 19.37 -8.07
N ASP A 47 24.28 19.53 -7.42
CA ASP A 47 24.51 20.64 -6.51
C ASP A 47 24.58 21.98 -7.25
N GLU A 48 24.05 23.01 -6.60
CA GLU A 48 24.15 24.40 -7.04
C GLU A 48 25.61 24.87 -6.95
N ASP A 49 26.10 25.52 -7.98
CA ASP A 49 27.40 26.21 -7.97
C ASP A 49 27.23 27.67 -8.41
N ASN A 50 27.03 28.52 -7.44
CA ASN A 50 26.84 29.95 -7.65
C ASN A 50 28.06 30.61 -8.30
N SER A 51 29.27 30.03 -8.14
CA SER A 51 30.49 30.58 -8.74
C SER A 51 30.56 30.33 -10.24
N ALA A 52 29.95 29.24 -10.69
CA ALA A 52 29.83 28.87 -12.09
C ALA A 52 28.51 29.28 -12.73
N GLY A 53 27.58 29.89 -11.96
CA GLY A 53 26.22 30.24 -12.41
C GLY A 53 25.38 29.01 -12.71
N LYS A 54 25.63 27.90 -12.00
CA LYS A 54 24.94 26.65 -12.17
C LYS A 54 23.83 26.51 -11.13
N ASP A 55 22.60 26.40 -11.58
CA ASP A 55 21.44 26.06 -10.74
C ASP A 55 21.42 24.58 -10.36
N ILE A 56 20.55 24.23 -9.38
CA ILE A 56 20.30 22.84 -9.01
C ILE A 56 19.87 22.04 -10.23
N GLY A 57 20.56 20.93 -10.46
CA GLY A 57 20.26 19.99 -11.56
C GLY A 57 19.45 18.77 -11.10
N ALA A 58 18.97 18.00 -12.07
CA ALA A 58 18.36 16.70 -11.79
C ALA A 58 19.46 15.63 -11.60
N GLY A 59 19.31 14.80 -10.56
CA GLY A 59 20.30 13.74 -10.26
C GLY A 59 20.20 12.52 -11.18
N ASP A 60 19.16 12.44 -12.03
CA ASP A 60 18.95 11.34 -12.97
C ASP A 60 17.96 11.76 -14.06
N GLN A 61 17.87 10.94 -15.11
CA GLN A 61 16.81 11.02 -16.10
C GLN A 61 15.44 10.64 -15.47
N GLY A 62 14.35 11.10 -16.06
CA GLY A 62 13.00 10.78 -15.61
C GLY A 62 12.05 10.48 -16.78
N LEU A 63 11.19 9.49 -16.57
CA LEU A 63 10.09 9.16 -17.48
C LEU A 63 8.86 8.84 -16.65
N MET A 64 7.76 9.57 -16.86
CA MET A 64 6.49 9.38 -16.18
C MET A 64 5.42 8.98 -17.19
N PHE A 65 4.57 8.04 -16.76
CA PHE A 65 3.38 7.63 -17.50
C PHE A 65 2.14 8.10 -16.74
N GLY A 66 1.27 8.83 -17.40
CA GLY A 66 -0.08 9.12 -16.94
C GLY A 66 -1.08 8.20 -17.63
N TYR A 67 -2.14 7.80 -16.91
CA TYR A 67 -3.26 7.03 -17.45
C TYR A 67 -4.55 7.50 -16.80
N ALA A 68 -5.63 7.56 -17.57
CA ALA A 68 -6.96 7.85 -17.07
C ALA A 68 -7.99 7.06 -17.87
N CYS A 69 -9.05 6.64 -17.20
CA CYS A 69 -10.21 6.00 -17.80
C CYS A 69 -11.49 6.46 -17.08
N ASN A 70 -12.64 6.10 -17.61
CA ASN A 70 -13.94 6.48 -17.04
C ASN A 70 -14.60 5.38 -16.21
N ASP A 71 -13.83 4.44 -15.69
CA ASP A 71 -14.33 3.34 -14.87
C ASP A 71 -14.83 3.82 -13.49
N THR A 72 -14.21 4.89 -12.98
CA THR A 72 -14.49 5.46 -11.64
C THR A 72 -14.55 6.98 -11.71
N GLU A 73 -15.15 7.61 -10.70
CA GLU A 73 -15.19 9.09 -10.58
C GLU A 73 -13.80 9.70 -10.45
N GLU A 74 -12.85 8.95 -9.87
CA GLU A 74 -11.46 9.35 -9.73
C GLU A 74 -10.66 9.20 -11.04
N LEU A 75 -11.30 8.77 -12.12
CA LEU A 75 -10.69 8.46 -13.43
C LEU A 75 -9.61 7.36 -13.36
N MET A 76 -9.72 6.50 -12.37
CA MET A 76 -8.82 5.37 -12.14
C MET A 76 -9.41 4.05 -12.62
N PRO A 77 -8.58 3.08 -13.05
CA PRO A 77 -9.05 1.74 -13.38
C PRO A 77 -9.76 1.08 -12.21
N LEU A 78 -10.91 0.48 -12.48
CA LEU A 78 -11.79 -0.09 -11.45
C LEU A 78 -11.09 -1.14 -10.56
N PRO A 79 -10.26 -2.07 -11.07
CA PRO A 79 -9.63 -3.09 -10.22
C PRO A 79 -8.80 -2.50 -9.10
N ILE A 80 -7.88 -1.57 -9.42
CA ILE A 80 -7.00 -0.96 -8.42
C ILE A 80 -7.77 -0.02 -7.49
N ALA A 81 -8.76 0.71 -7.99
CA ALA A 81 -9.59 1.58 -7.17
C ALA A 81 -10.35 0.79 -6.10
N LEU A 82 -10.97 -0.34 -6.48
CA LEU A 82 -11.66 -1.22 -5.52
C LEU A 82 -10.70 -1.88 -4.55
N ALA A 83 -9.53 -2.32 -5.01
CA ALA A 83 -8.51 -2.88 -4.13
C ALA A 83 -8.06 -1.87 -3.07
N HIS A 84 -7.81 -0.62 -3.44
CA HIS A 84 -7.49 0.46 -2.50
C HIS A 84 -8.64 0.75 -1.52
N ARG A 85 -9.89 0.80 -2.00
CA ARG A 85 -11.07 1.01 -1.12
C ARG A 85 -11.18 -0.09 -0.06
N ILE A 86 -10.92 -1.36 -0.43
CA ILE A 86 -10.97 -2.50 0.49
C ILE A 86 -9.89 -2.38 1.57
N THR A 87 -8.64 -2.07 1.22
CA THR A 87 -7.56 -1.90 2.20
C THR A 87 -7.77 -0.68 3.09
N ASN A 88 -8.28 0.42 2.54
CA ASN A 88 -8.66 1.59 3.33
C ASN A 88 -9.76 1.25 4.33
N ARG A 89 -10.80 0.51 3.91
CA ARG A 89 -11.89 0.08 4.81
C ARG A 89 -11.41 -0.85 5.93
N LEU A 90 -10.45 -1.74 5.65
CA LEU A 90 -9.80 -2.55 6.68
C LEU A 90 -9.06 -1.67 7.70
N THR A 91 -8.35 -0.67 7.22
CA THR A 91 -7.63 0.30 8.06
C THR A 91 -8.60 1.09 8.94
N GLU A 92 -9.67 1.62 8.38
CA GLU A 92 -10.74 2.32 9.13
C GLU A 92 -11.34 1.43 10.21
N ALA A 93 -11.74 0.19 9.86
CA ALA A 93 -12.33 -0.76 10.79
C ALA A 93 -11.40 -1.06 11.97
N ARG A 94 -10.10 -1.14 11.72
CA ARG A 94 -9.10 -1.34 12.76
C ARG A 94 -8.94 -0.12 13.67
N PHE A 95 -8.84 1.08 13.11
CA PHE A 95 -8.73 2.31 13.89
C PHE A 95 -10.01 2.62 14.69
N ASN A 96 -11.17 2.36 14.11
CA ASN A 96 -12.46 2.50 14.79
C ASN A 96 -12.69 1.41 15.84
N LYS A 97 -11.86 0.36 15.86
CA LYS A 97 -12.02 -0.82 16.73
C LYS A 97 -13.35 -1.53 16.50
N ASP A 98 -13.81 -1.60 15.24
CA ASP A 98 -15.03 -2.31 14.87
C ASP A 98 -14.97 -3.78 15.32
N VAL A 99 -13.75 -4.36 15.30
CA VAL A 99 -13.39 -5.65 15.88
C VAL A 99 -12.00 -5.58 16.51
N ASN A 100 -11.75 -6.39 17.53
CA ASN A 100 -10.49 -6.34 18.30
C ASN A 100 -9.35 -7.20 17.72
N TRP A 101 -9.65 -8.05 16.77
CA TRP A 101 -8.71 -9.02 16.21
C TRP A 101 -7.99 -8.56 14.94
N LEU A 102 -8.41 -7.45 14.29
CA LEU A 102 -7.72 -6.91 13.12
C LEU A 102 -6.33 -6.37 13.46
N ARG A 103 -5.35 -6.70 12.60
CA ARG A 103 -3.97 -6.22 12.69
C ARG A 103 -3.61 -5.41 11.43
N PRO A 104 -2.50 -4.65 11.44
CA PRO A 104 -2.22 -3.66 10.38
C PRO A 104 -1.93 -4.24 9.00
N ASP A 105 -1.30 -5.40 8.89
CA ASP A 105 -0.90 -5.94 7.59
C ASP A 105 -2.11 -6.52 6.83
N SER A 106 -2.27 -6.06 5.59
CA SER A 106 -3.34 -6.57 4.73
C SER A 106 -3.01 -6.38 3.25
N LYS A 107 -3.60 -7.24 2.43
CA LYS A 107 -3.51 -7.20 0.96
C LYS A 107 -4.89 -7.42 0.37
N SER A 108 -5.18 -6.76 -0.74
CA SER A 108 -6.41 -6.99 -1.51
C SER A 108 -6.10 -7.09 -3.00
N GLN A 109 -6.91 -7.86 -3.68
CA GLN A 109 -6.92 -7.97 -5.14
C GLN A 109 -8.36 -8.12 -5.61
N VAL A 110 -8.72 -7.42 -6.69
CA VAL A 110 -10.03 -7.50 -7.32
C VAL A 110 -9.86 -7.84 -8.79
N SER A 111 -10.55 -8.88 -9.26
CA SER A 111 -10.58 -9.28 -10.66
C SER A 111 -11.91 -8.84 -11.28
N ILE A 112 -11.83 -7.98 -12.28
CA ILE A 112 -12.98 -7.43 -13.00
C ILE A 112 -13.12 -8.10 -14.37
N VAL A 113 -14.35 -8.38 -14.75
CA VAL A 113 -14.70 -8.82 -16.10
C VAL A 113 -15.00 -7.58 -16.94
N TYR A 114 -14.36 -7.48 -18.07
CA TYR A 114 -14.57 -6.41 -19.04
C TYR A 114 -15.19 -6.96 -20.32
N ASP A 115 -16.10 -6.19 -20.91
CA ASP A 115 -16.52 -6.33 -22.30
C ASP A 115 -15.87 -5.16 -23.06
N GLU A 116 -14.88 -5.47 -23.90
CA GLU A 116 -13.96 -4.49 -24.49
C GLU A 116 -13.32 -3.61 -23.38
N TYR A 117 -13.78 -2.37 -23.24
CA TYR A 117 -13.29 -1.38 -22.26
C TYR A 117 -14.31 -1.08 -21.15
N GLN A 118 -15.45 -1.79 -21.10
CA GLN A 118 -16.47 -1.56 -20.08
C GLN A 118 -16.41 -2.62 -18.98
N PRO A 119 -16.28 -2.22 -17.70
CA PRO A 119 -16.35 -3.17 -16.61
C PRO A 119 -17.79 -3.67 -16.44
N ILE A 120 -18.00 -4.98 -16.63
CA ILE A 120 -19.33 -5.59 -16.62
C ILE A 120 -19.60 -6.46 -15.40
N GLY A 121 -18.57 -6.85 -14.65
CA GLY A 121 -18.76 -7.70 -13.48
C GLY A 121 -17.48 -7.92 -12.68
N ILE A 122 -17.65 -8.48 -11.47
CA ILE A 122 -16.57 -8.87 -10.58
C ILE A 122 -16.47 -10.39 -10.58
N ASN A 123 -15.32 -10.92 -10.95
CA ASN A 123 -15.07 -12.36 -10.94
C ASN A 123 -14.71 -12.86 -9.54
N ASN A 124 -13.63 -12.28 -8.98
CA ASN A 124 -13.20 -12.68 -7.63
C ASN A 124 -12.61 -11.51 -6.87
N VAL A 125 -12.60 -11.67 -5.54
CA VAL A 125 -11.95 -10.76 -4.60
C VAL A 125 -11.10 -11.58 -3.66
N VAL A 126 -9.82 -11.24 -3.58
CA VAL A 126 -8.86 -11.84 -2.64
C VAL A 126 -8.55 -10.83 -1.57
N VAL A 127 -8.66 -11.22 -0.30
CA VAL A 127 -8.22 -10.42 0.85
C VAL A 127 -7.41 -11.30 1.78
N SER A 128 -6.21 -10.83 2.11
CA SER A 128 -5.43 -11.39 3.20
C SER A 128 -5.27 -10.31 4.26
N THR A 129 -5.66 -10.60 5.48
CA THR A 129 -5.56 -9.67 6.61
C THR A 129 -4.96 -10.34 7.82
N GLN A 130 -3.99 -9.67 8.45
CA GLN A 130 -3.39 -10.08 9.70
C GLN A 130 -4.43 -10.01 10.83
N HIS A 131 -4.39 -10.97 11.73
CA HIS A 131 -5.36 -11.09 12.82
C HIS A 131 -4.75 -11.66 14.10
N SER A 132 -5.46 -11.52 15.24
CA SER A 132 -5.08 -12.18 16.49
C SER A 132 -5.31 -13.70 16.41
N PRO A 133 -4.64 -14.49 17.23
CA PRO A 133 -4.82 -15.94 17.24
C PRO A 133 -6.21 -16.39 17.72
N ASP A 134 -6.97 -15.52 18.39
CA ASP A 134 -8.20 -15.87 19.11
C ASP A 134 -9.45 -15.85 18.22
N VAL A 135 -9.33 -15.48 16.93
CA VAL A 135 -10.43 -15.41 15.99
C VAL A 135 -10.41 -16.60 15.02
N THR A 136 -11.56 -17.16 14.74
CA THR A 136 -11.69 -18.26 13.78
C THR A 136 -11.67 -17.76 12.34
N HIS A 137 -11.19 -18.60 11.42
CA HIS A 137 -11.22 -18.29 9.99
C HIS A 137 -12.64 -17.98 9.47
N SER A 138 -13.64 -18.67 9.99
CA SER A 138 -15.06 -18.43 9.60
C SER A 138 -15.53 -17.03 10.00
N GLN A 139 -15.19 -16.58 11.21
CA GLN A 139 -15.51 -15.22 11.68
C GLN A 139 -14.79 -14.15 10.85
N ILE A 140 -13.51 -14.37 10.53
CA ILE A 140 -12.75 -13.47 9.64
C ILE A 140 -13.43 -13.40 8.28
N LYS A 141 -13.73 -14.54 7.69
CA LYS A 141 -14.36 -14.63 6.35
C LYS A 141 -15.68 -13.90 6.31
N GLU A 142 -16.59 -14.17 7.24
CA GLU A 142 -17.89 -13.52 7.31
C GLU A 142 -17.75 -12.00 7.46
N TYR A 143 -16.96 -11.55 8.42
CA TYR A 143 -16.77 -10.13 8.68
C TYR A 143 -16.17 -9.40 7.48
N VAL A 144 -15.11 -9.95 6.89
CA VAL A 144 -14.42 -9.33 5.76
C VAL A 144 -15.33 -9.24 4.55
N ILE A 145 -16.11 -10.27 4.24
CA ILE A 145 -17.06 -10.22 3.12
C ILE A 145 -18.17 -9.18 3.38
N GLU A 146 -18.84 -9.24 4.54
CA GLU A 146 -20.05 -8.46 4.78
C GLU A 146 -19.76 -7.00 5.19
N LYS A 147 -18.69 -6.74 5.94
CA LYS A 147 -18.41 -5.42 6.52
C LYS A 147 -17.28 -4.66 5.83
N ILE A 148 -16.42 -5.36 5.08
CA ILE A 148 -15.29 -4.75 4.40
C ILE A 148 -15.51 -4.75 2.89
N ILE A 149 -15.69 -5.92 2.26
CA ILE A 149 -15.70 -6.03 0.80
C ILE A 149 -17.01 -5.47 0.21
N LYS A 150 -18.16 -6.03 0.59
CA LYS A 150 -19.45 -5.64 -0.01
C LYS A 150 -19.73 -4.14 0.03
N PRO A 151 -19.46 -3.40 1.12
CA PRO A 151 -19.63 -1.95 1.15
C PRO A 151 -18.74 -1.17 0.18
N CYS A 152 -17.60 -1.75 -0.25
CA CYS A 152 -16.66 -1.13 -1.17
C CYS A 152 -16.99 -1.39 -2.64
N LEU A 153 -17.81 -2.41 -2.93
CA LEU A 153 -18.14 -2.80 -4.29
C LEU A 153 -19.33 -2.02 -4.83
N PRO A 154 -19.37 -1.72 -6.14
CA PRO A 154 -20.57 -1.16 -6.77
C PRO A 154 -21.76 -2.11 -6.61
N PRO A 155 -22.90 -1.67 -6.05
CA PRO A 155 -24.02 -2.57 -5.75
C PRO A 155 -24.52 -3.36 -6.96
N LYS A 156 -24.47 -2.77 -8.15
CA LYS A 156 -24.91 -3.40 -9.42
C LYS A 156 -24.02 -4.57 -9.87
N MET A 157 -22.77 -4.64 -9.36
CA MET A 157 -21.80 -5.69 -9.70
C MET A 157 -21.75 -6.80 -8.65
N ILE A 158 -22.49 -6.69 -7.55
CA ILE A 158 -22.54 -7.73 -6.52
C ILE A 158 -23.51 -8.82 -6.98
N THR A 159 -22.94 -9.97 -7.35
CA THR A 159 -23.69 -11.17 -7.78
C THR A 159 -23.34 -12.37 -6.91
N PRO A 160 -24.17 -13.42 -6.88
CA PRO A 160 -23.87 -14.67 -6.18
C PRO A 160 -22.62 -15.41 -6.71
N ASP A 161 -22.21 -15.10 -7.94
CA ASP A 161 -21.12 -15.80 -8.63
C ASP A 161 -19.74 -15.28 -8.24
N ILE A 162 -19.64 -14.17 -7.48
CA ILE A 162 -18.35 -13.65 -7.01
C ILE A 162 -17.67 -14.65 -6.07
N VAL A 163 -16.44 -15.02 -6.41
CA VAL A 163 -15.63 -15.90 -5.56
C VAL A 163 -14.82 -15.06 -4.57
N TYR A 164 -15.02 -15.29 -3.28
CA TYR A 164 -14.29 -14.61 -2.21
C TYR A 164 -13.20 -15.50 -1.63
N HIS A 165 -11.94 -15.09 -1.77
CA HIS A 165 -10.78 -15.74 -1.18
C HIS A 165 -10.30 -14.92 0.02
N ILE A 166 -10.63 -15.35 1.23
CA ILE A 166 -10.24 -14.67 2.47
C ILE A 166 -9.24 -15.50 3.21
N ASN A 167 -8.05 -14.94 3.47
CA ASN A 167 -6.91 -15.64 4.06
C ASN A 167 -6.75 -17.06 3.46
N PRO A 168 -6.56 -17.20 2.14
CA PRO A 168 -6.63 -18.49 1.46
C PRO A 168 -5.52 -19.47 1.92
N THR A 169 -4.45 -18.97 2.51
CA THR A 169 -3.37 -19.79 3.08
C THR A 169 -3.65 -20.23 4.53
N GLY A 170 -4.76 -19.78 5.12
CA GLY A 170 -5.13 -20.09 6.49
C GLY A 170 -4.79 -18.96 7.46
N ASN A 171 -4.07 -19.26 8.56
CA ASN A 171 -3.73 -18.29 9.57
C ASN A 171 -2.76 -17.22 9.09
N PHE A 172 -3.03 -15.96 9.46
CA PHE A 172 -2.16 -14.83 9.22
C PHE A 172 -1.97 -14.02 10.50
N VAL A 173 -1.35 -14.65 11.51
CA VAL A 173 -1.07 -14.03 12.82
C VAL A 173 0.25 -13.27 12.77
N VAL A 174 1.30 -13.87 12.18
CA VAL A 174 2.59 -13.22 11.99
C VAL A 174 2.56 -12.43 10.68
N GLY A 175 2.79 -11.13 10.77
CA GLY A 175 2.74 -10.22 9.61
C GLY A 175 3.50 -8.93 9.86
N GLY A 176 3.34 -7.96 8.96
CA GLY A 176 4.05 -6.70 8.97
C GLY A 176 5.56 -6.87 8.85
N PRO A 177 6.36 -5.91 9.33
CA PRO A 177 7.82 -5.96 9.26
C PRO A 177 8.46 -7.17 9.92
N HIS A 178 7.78 -7.78 10.90
CA HIS A 178 8.23 -9.00 11.57
C HIS A 178 8.12 -10.23 10.65
N GLY A 179 7.07 -10.30 9.85
CA GLY A 179 6.86 -11.40 8.90
C GLY A 179 7.64 -11.23 7.61
N ASP A 180 7.66 -10.01 7.07
CA ASP A 180 8.33 -9.69 5.82
C ASP A 180 8.71 -8.20 5.79
N SER A 181 10.00 -7.92 5.74
CA SER A 181 10.52 -6.55 5.71
C SER A 181 10.24 -5.89 4.36
N GLY A 182 9.66 -4.69 4.40
CA GLY A 182 9.40 -3.87 3.22
C GLY A 182 10.60 -3.02 2.79
N LEU A 183 10.58 -2.62 1.53
CA LEU A 183 11.45 -1.59 0.97
C LEU A 183 10.61 -0.55 0.24
N THR A 184 10.97 0.73 0.41
CA THR A 184 10.38 1.83 -0.36
C THR A 184 10.58 1.62 -1.86
N GLY A 185 9.54 1.89 -2.66
CA GLY A 185 9.60 1.81 -4.11
C GLY A 185 9.52 0.40 -4.70
N ARG A 186 9.06 -0.61 -3.92
CA ARG A 186 8.84 -1.97 -4.41
C ARG A 186 7.37 -2.34 -4.65
N LYS A 187 6.47 -1.35 -4.57
CA LYS A 187 5.03 -1.51 -4.86
C LYS A 187 4.56 -0.51 -5.93
N ILE A 188 5.45 -0.20 -6.88
CA ILE A 188 5.28 0.87 -7.87
C ILE A 188 4.04 0.71 -8.76
N ILE A 189 3.58 -0.50 -9.01
CA ILE A 189 2.37 -0.75 -9.80
C ILE A 189 1.11 -0.51 -8.95
N VAL A 190 1.16 -0.85 -7.66
CA VAL A 190 0.09 -0.50 -6.69
C VAL A 190 0.03 1.01 -6.46
N ASP A 191 1.19 1.67 -6.44
CA ASP A 191 1.31 3.13 -6.28
C ASP A 191 0.81 3.91 -7.50
N THR A 192 0.57 3.25 -8.62
CA THR A 192 0.13 3.86 -9.89
C THR A 192 -1.24 3.33 -10.33
N TYR A 193 -1.33 2.65 -11.47
CA TYR A 193 -2.60 2.32 -12.12
C TYR A 193 -2.93 0.81 -12.10
N GLY A 194 -2.28 0.03 -11.24
CA GLY A 194 -2.56 -1.40 -11.10
C GLY A 194 -2.23 -2.24 -12.34
N GLY A 195 -1.30 -1.77 -13.18
CA GLY A 195 -0.90 -2.44 -14.42
C GLY A 195 -1.63 -1.99 -15.69
N TRP A 196 -2.61 -1.10 -15.57
CA TRP A 196 -3.33 -0.54 -16.74
C TRP A 196 -2.50 0.51 -17.48
N GLY A 197 -1.75 1.34 -16.78
CA GLY A 197 -0.76 2.24 -17.35
C GLY A 197 0.62 1.57 -17.44
N ARG A 198 1.42 1.97 -18.41
CA ARG A 198 2.84 1.60 -18.47
C ARG A 198 3.59 2.21 -17.28
N HIS A 199 4.76 1.68 -16.98
CA HIS A 199 5.60 2.18 -15.89
C HIS A 199 7.08 2.15 -16.29
N GLY A 200 7.81 3.19 -15.92
CA GLY A 200 9.24 3.30 -16.20
C GLY A 200 10.18 2.61 -15.19
N GLY A 201 9.64 2.12 -14.06
CA GLY A 201 10.39 1.42 -13.01
C GLY A 201 10.82 2.28 -11.83
N GLY A 202 10.71 3.60 -11.91
CA GLY A 202 11.09 4.52 -10.84
C GLY A 202 10.06 4.56 -9.69
N ALA A 203 10.54 4.76 -8.46
CA ALA A 203 9.67 4.97 -7.29
C ALA A 203 9.26 6.45 -7.16
N PHE A 204 8.11 6.70 -6.54
CA PHE A 204 7.66 8.06 -6.20
C PHE A 204 8.25 8.59 -4.91
N SER A 205 8.57 7.72 -3.97
CA SER A 205 9.06 8.07 -2.64
C SER A 205 10.48 7.55 -2.40
N GLY A 206 11.14 8.04 -1.36
CA GLY A 206 12.53 7.72 -1.06
C GLY A 206 13.51 8.36 -2.05
N LYS A 207 13.11 9.44 -2.67
CA LYS A 207 13.88 10.22 -3.63
C LYS A 207 14.22 11.61 -3.07
N ASP A 208 15.34 12.15 -3.53
CA ASP A 208 15.64 13.55 -3.39
C ASP A 208 14.64 14.39 -4.19
N PRO A 209 14.16 15.56 -3.67
CA PRO A 209 13.21 16.43 -4.39
C PRO A 209 13.69 16.94 -5.76
N THR A 210 14.97 16.83 -6.05
CA THR A 210 15.55 17.19 -7.36
C THR A 210 15.41 16.09 -8.43
N LYS A 211 14.81 14.95 -8.10
CA LYS A 211 14.70 13.79 -9.01
C LYS A 211 13.28 13.55 -9.50
#